data_1eecec9c95b7db31d24eaaff2ebbe927
#
_entry.id   1eecec9c95b7db31d24eaaff2ebbe927
#
_cell.length_a   1.000
_cell.length_b   1.000
_cell.length_c   1.000
_cell.angle_alpha   90.00
_cell.angle_beta   90.00
_cell.angle_gamma   90.00
#
_symmetry.space_group_name_H-M   'P 1'
#
loop_
_entity.id
_entity.type
_entity.pdbx_description
1 polymer ?
#
loop_
_entity_poly.entity_id
_entity_poly.type
_entity_poly.pdbx_seq_one_letter_code
_entity_poly.pdbx_strand_id
1 'polypeptide(L)'
;MNPEEKAVLPFLPFALPEIGEEEIAEVVDTLRSGWVTTGPKAKRFEAAFAEFLGMPGLDCIAVNSATAGLHLALEALGIGPGDEVITTTHTFTATAEVVRYLGADVRLVDVLDDTLNIDPAAVEAAITPRTKAILPVHYGGLAADMDALLAIARRHGLKVVEDAAHALPATVGGQLVGSLASDATVF
;
A
#
# COMPACT_ATOMS: atom_id res chain seq x y z
N MET A 1 7.35 -43.17 -34.42
CA MET A 1 7.19 -41.69 -34.28
C MET A 1 6.91 -41.43 -32.82
N ASN A 2 7.88 -40.87 -32.14
CA ASN A 2 7.76 -40.51 -30.72
C ASN A 2 6.66 -39.46 -30.54
N PRO A 3 5.73 -39.64 -29.61
CA PRO A 3 4.83 -38.56 -29.26
C PRO A 3 5.69 -37.45 -28.65
N GLU A 4 5.46 -36.23 -29.13
CA GLU A 4 6.12 -34.99 -28.74
C GLU A 4 6.35 -34.94 -27.21
N GLU A 5 7.61 -34.95 -26.80
CA GLU A 5 8.00 -34.48 -25.50
C GLU A 5 7.54 -33.01 -25.39
N LYS A 6 6.39 -32.83 -24.77
CA LYS A 6 5.98 -31.48 -24.34
C LYS A 6 7.07 -30.94 -23.41
N ALA A 7 7.83 -29.98 -23.91
CA ALA A 7 8.79 -29.27 -23.10
C ALA A 7 8.06 -28.78 -21.85
N VAL A 8 8.39 -29.33 -20.68
CA VAL A 8 7.87 -28.85 -19.40
C VAL A 8 8.50 -27.48 -19.19
N LEU A 9 7.73 -26.45 -19.42
CA LEU A 9 8.18 -25.09 -19.13
C LEU A 9 8.53 -25.00 -17.63
N PRO A 10 9.65 -24.35 -17.29
CA PRO A 10 9.99 -24.14 -15.88
C PRO A 10 8.89 -23.31 -15.20
N PHE A 11 8.64 -23.61 -13.93
CA PHE A 11 7.71 -22.82 -13.14
C PHE A 11 8.17 -21.36 -13.11
N LEU A 12 7.29 -20.45 -13.52
CA LEU A 12 7.51 -19.02 -13.43
C LEU A 12 6.89 -18.51 -12.13
N PRO A 13 7.68 -18.13 -11.12
CA PRO A 13 7.13 -17.55 -9.88
C PRO A 13 6.55 -16.18 -10.16
N PHE A 14 5.56 -15.77 -9.36
CA PHE A 14 4.95 -14.43 -9.44
C PHE A 14 5.99 -13.32 -9.19
N ALA A 15 6.79 -13.50 -8.15
CA ALA A 15 7.94 -12.65 -7.83
C ALA A 15 9.00 -13.44 -7.08
N LEU A 16 10.25 -13.09 -7.29
CA LEU A 16 11.37 -13.55 -6.47
C LEU A 16 12.04 -12.34 -5.85
N PRO A 17 12.36 -12.37 -4.55
CA PRO A 17 13.12 -11.30 -3.94
C PRO A 17 14.52 -11.26 -4.55
N GLU A 18 15.00 -10.06 -4.87
CA GLU A 18 16.39 -9.84 -5.28
C GLU A 18 17.20 -9.61 -4.00
N ILE A 19 17.91 -10.66 -3.55
CA ILE A 19 18.75 -10.63 -2.36
C ILE A 19 20.19 -10.91 -2.78
N GLY A 20 21.05 -9.91 -2.66
CA GLY A 20 22.48 -10.00 -2.95
C GLY A 20 23.33 -9.98 -1.69
N GLU A 21 24.64 -9.83 -1.89
CA GLU A 21 25.62 -9.80 -0.80
C GLU A 21 25.45 -8.56 0.09
N GLU A 22 24.91 -7.48 -0.42
CA GLU A 22 24.68 -6.25 0.33
C GLU A 22 23.60 -6.45 1.39
N GLU A 23 22.46 -7.08 1.03
CA GLU A 23 21.38 -7.40 1.97
C GLU A 23 21.86 -8.42 3.01
N ILE A 24 22.60 -9.44 2.57
CA ILE A 24 23.18 -10.46 3.46
C ILE A 24 24.14 -9.80 4.47
N ALA A 25 25.00 -8.90 4.01
CA ALA A 25 25.95 -8.18 4.87
C ALA A 25 25.24 -7.32 5.94
N GLU A 26 24.18 -6.62 5.56
CA GLU A 26 23.37 -5.81 6.50
C GLU A 26 22.68 -6.69 7.56
N VAL A 27 22.18 -7.85 7.20
CA VAL A 27 21.58 -8.81 8.15
C VAL A 27 22.65 -9.36 9.10
N VAL A 28 23.80 -9.78 8.56
CA VAL A 28 24.92 -10.31 9.35
C VAL A 28 25.44 -9.26 10.33
N ASP A 29 25.60 -8.02 9.88
CA ASP A 29 26.03 -6.92 10.75
C ASP A 29 25.01 -6.63 11.87
N THR A 30 23.70 -6.68 11.55
CA THR A 30 22.64 -6.55 12.56
C THR A 30 22.78 -7.62 13.64
N LEU A 31 22.95 -8.88 13.26
CA LEU A 31 23.12 -9.99 14.22
C LEU A 31 24.39 -9.83 15.07
N ARG A 32 25.50 -9.43 14.45
CA ARG A 32 26.77 -9.20 15.15
C ARG A 32 26.73 -8.02 16.12
N SER A 33 25.95 -6.99 15.80
CA SER A 33 25.77 -5.83 16.69
C SER A 33 25.05 -6.18 17.98
N GLY A 34 24.30 -7.29 18.01
CA GLY A 34 23.43 -7.67 19.11
C GLY A 34 22.13 -6.86 19.19
N TRP A 35 21.92 -5.87 18.30
CA TRP A 35 20.70 -5.07 18.27
C TRP A 35 19.72 -5.65 17.25
N VAL A 36 18.92 -6.60 17.69
CA VAL A 36 17.99 -7.38 16.85
C VAL A 36 16.51 -6.92 16.96
N THR A 37 16.28 -5.79 17.59
CA THR A 37 14.96 -5.13 17.69
C THR A 37 14.97 -3.80 16.94
N THR A 38 13.86 -3.05 16.99
CA THR A 38 13.82 -1.67 16.43
C THR A 38 14.97 -0.82 17.00
N GLY A 39 15.78 -0.23 16.15
CA GLY A 39 17.00 0.47 16.57
C GLY A 39 17.60 1.34 15.46
N PRO A 40 18.95 1.54 15.50
CA PRO A 40 19.62 2.47 14.58
C PRO A 40 19.41 2.17 13.10
N LYS A 41 19.33 0.89 12.71
CA LYS A 41 19.10 0.50 11.30
C LYS A 41 17.68 0.82 10.83
N ALA A 42 16.66 0.61 11.67
CA ALA A 42 15.31 1.02 11.37
C ALA A 42 15.24 2.54 11.15
N LYS A 43 15.83 3.34 12.03
CA LYS A 43 15.89 4.81 11.88
C LYS A 43 16.63 5.24 10.62
N ARG A 44 17.72 4.56 10.26
CA ARG A 44 18.47 4.83 9.03
C ARG A 44 17.61 4.52 7.80
N PHE A 45 16.88 3.40 7.82
CA PHE A 45 15.94 3.04 6.76
C PHE A 45 14.83 4.06 6.61
N GLU A 46 14.17 4.45 7.71
CA GLU A 46 13.11 5.47 7.73
C GLU A 46 13.60 6.80 7.13
N ALA A 47 14.78 7.25 7.54
CA ALA A 47 15.38 8.49 7.02
C ALA A 47 15.72 8.41 5.52
N ALA A 48 16.34 7.30 5.09
CA ALA A 48 16.68 7.09 3.67
C ALA A 48 15.43 6.97 2.80
N PHE A 49 14.37 6.35 3.30
CA PHE A 49 13.11 6.23 2.58
C PHE A 49 12.41 7.59 2.44
N ALA A 50 12.39 8.41 3.51
CA ALA A 50 11.86 9.77 3.45
C ALA A 50 12.66 10.65 2.47
N GLU A 51 13.99 10.52 2.46
CA GLU A 51 14.88 11.22 1.50
C GLU A 51 14.59 10.78 0.06
N PHE A 52 14.40 9.48 -0.18
CA PHE A 52 14.07 8.94 -1.49
C PHE A 52 12.74 9.50 -2.02
N LEU A 53 11.71 9.60 -1.18
CA LEU A 53 10.42 10.17 -1.55
C LEU A 53 10.49 11.69 -1.78
N GLY A 54 11.49 12.37 -1.22
CA GLY A 54 11.82 13.76 -1.52
C GLY A 54 10.79 14.80 -1.08
N MET A 55 9.84 14.45 -0.22
CA MET A 55 8.81 15.36 0.30
C MET A 55 9.24 15.96 1.65
N PRO A 56 9.43 17.28 1.76
CA PRO A 56 9.81 17.92 3.02
C PRO A 56 8.76 17.70 4.11
N GLY A 57 9.21 17.27 5.30
CA GLY A 57 8.34 17.04 6.45
C GLY A 57 7.59 15.72 6.42
N LEU A 58 7.95 14.81 5.51
CA LEU A 58 7.43 13.45 5.49
C LEU A 58 8.11 12.62 6.58
N ASP A 59 7.31 11.99 7.42
CA ASP A 59 7.78 11.00 8.39
C ASP A 59 7.54 9.59 7.85
N CYS A 60 8.57 8.75 7.90
CA CYS A 60 8.48 7.33 7.56
C CYS A 60 8.61 6.49 8.81
N ILE A 61 7.82 5.44 8.92
CA ILE A 61 7.81 4.50 10.05
C ILE A 61 7.96 3.09 9.51
N ALA A 62 9.03 2.41 9.91
CA ALA A 62 9.26 1.01 9.54
C ALA A 62 8.35 0.08 10.34
N VAL A 63 7.64 -0.76 9.61
CA VAL A 63 6.75 -1.79 10.16
C VAL A 63 7.17 -3.17 9.62
N ASN A 64 6.63 -4.23 10.19
CA ASN A 64 6.99 -5.59 9.79
C ASN A 64 6.25 -6.11 8.55
N SER A 65 5.21 -5.40 8.11
CA SER A 65 4.43 -5.73 6.91
C SER A 65 3.55 -4.56 6.48
N ALA A 66 3.18 -4.51 5.20
CA ALA A 66 2.17 -3.57 4.71
C ALA A 66 0.82 -3.75 5.43
N THR A 67 0.43 -4.98 5.78
CA THR A 67 -0.76 -5.24 6.60
C THR A 67 -0.73 -4.49 7.92
N ALA A 68 0.40 -4.53 8.64
CA ALA A 68 0.55 -3.78 9.88
C ALA A 68 0.53 -2.26 9.64
N GLY A 69 1.15 -1.80 8.56
CA GLY A 69 1.16 -0.39 8.17
C GLY A 69 -0.27 0.14 7.90
N LEU A 70 -1.05 -0.59 7.11
CA LEU A 70 -2.45 -0.24 6.81
C LEU A 70 -3.32 -0.19 8.08
N HIS A 71 -3.16 -1.19 8.95
CA HIS A 71 -3.89 -1.23 10.23
C HIS A 71 -3.56 0.00 11.08
N LEU A 72 -2.28 0.27 11.30
CA LEU A 72 -1.82 1.39 12.11
C LEU A 72 -2.19 2.76 11.50
N ALA A 73 -2.13 2.89 10.18
CA ALA A 73 -2.53 4.12 9.49
C ALA A 73 -4.01 4.45 9.71
N LEU A 74 -4.90 3.45 9.53
CA LEU A 74 -6.33 3.64 9.76
C LEU A 74 -6.64 3.92 11.24
N GLU A 75 -5.97 3.22 12.17
CA GLU A 75 -6.11 3.46 13.61
C GLU A 75 -5.66 4.87 13.99
N ALA A 76 -4.52 5.33 13.48
CA ALA A 76 -4.00 6.68 13.72
C ALA A 76 -4.93 7.77 13.17
N LEU A 77 -5.68 7.48 12.11
CA LEU A 77 -6.69 8.36 11.54
C LEU A 77 -8.03 8.31 12.28
N GLY A 78 -8.14 7.48 13.31
CA GLY A 78 -9.31 7.38 14.17
C GLY A 78 -10.46 6.56 13.61
N ILE A 79 -10.19 5.66 12.67
CA ILE A 79 -11.20 4.73 12.12
C ILE A 79 -11.58 3.71 13.18
N GLY A 80 -12.89 3.48 13.35
CA GLY A 80 -13.39 2.59 14.39
C GLY A 80 -14.83 2.12 14.17
N PRO A 81 -15.45 1.52 15.20
CA PRO A 81 -16.82 0.99 15.09
C PRO A 81 -17.83 2.05 14.67
N GLY A 82 -18.64 1.72 13.66
CA GLY A 82 -19.65 2.63 13.08
C GLY A 82 -19.16 3.41 11.87
N ASP A 83 -17.85 3.47 11.64
CA ASP A 83 -17.27 4.07 10.45
C ASP A 83 -17.30 3.09 9.26
N GLU A 84 -17.12 3.64 8.06
CA GLU A 84 -17.06 2.88 6.81
C GLU A 84 -15.83 3.33 6.01
N VAL A 85 -15.09 2.37 5.47
CA VAL A 85 -13.94 2.59 4.59
C VAL A 85 -14.23 1.98 3.22
N ILE A 86 -14.09 2.77 2.17
CA ILE A 86 -14.27 2.33 0.79
C ILE A 86 -12.93 1.79 0.26
N THR A 87 -12.95 0.59 -0.30
CA THR A 87 -11.80 0.00 -1.01
C THR A 87 -12.26 -0.81 -2.21
N THR A 88 -11.31 -1.39 -2.94
CA THR A 88 -11.55 -2.17 -4.16
C THR A 88 -11.81 -3.65 -3.86
N THR A 89 -12.46 -4.34 -4.81
CA THR A 89 -12.59 -5.81 -4.80
C THR A 89 -11.33 -6.52 -5.28
N HIS A 90 -10.46 -5.85 -6.05
CA HIS A 90 -9.25 -6.41 -6.63
C HIS A 90 -8.04 -6.00 -5.80
N THR A 91 -7.77 -6.79 -4.75
CA THR A 91 -6.70 -6.52 -3.80
C THR A 91 -6.30 -7.78 -3.03
N PHE A 92 -5.23 -7.69 -2.26
CA PHE A 92 -4.93 -8.66 -1.22
C PHE A 92 -5.90 -8.50 -0.05
N THR A 93 -6.27 -9.60 0.60
CA THR A 93 -7.28 -9.64 1.67
C THR A 93 -7.01 -8.62 2.79
N ALA A 94 -5.74 -8.36 3.09
CA ALA A 94 -5.33 -7.45 4.16
C ALA A 94 -5.96 -6.05 4.04
N THR A 95 -6.09 -5.52 2.82
CA THR A 95 -6.65 -4.18 2.58
C THR A 95 -8.08 -4.03 3.14
N ALA A 96 -8.87 -5.10 3.07
CA ALA A 96 -10.22 -5.14 3.65
C ALA A 96 -10.22 -5.58 5.12
N GLU A 97 -9.36 -6.54 5.49
CA GLU A 97 -9.31 -7.10 6.84
C GLU A 97 -8.90 -6.08 7.90
N VAL A 98 -7.93 -5.23 7.60
CA VAL A 98 -7.45 -4.20 8.57
C VAL A 98 -8.57 -3.26 9.01
N VAL A 99 -9.53 -2.96 8.11
CA VAL A 99 -10.73 -2.19 8.44
C VAL A 99 -11.60 -2.95 9.46
N ARG A 100 -11.77 -4.26 9.23
CA ARG A 100 -12.53 -5.11 10.14
C ARG A 100 -11.88 -5.29 11.51
N TYR A 101 -10.54 -5.27 11.58
CA TYR A 101 -9.81 -5.33 12.87
C TYR A 101 -10.16 -4.14 13.77
N LEU A 102 -10.43 -2.97 13.18
CA LEU A 102 -10.84 -1.77 13.90
C LEU A 102 -12.34 -1.73 14.23
N GLY A 103 -13.11 -2.76 13.82
CA GLY A 103 -14.56 -2.81 14.02
C GLY A 103 -15.35 -1.92 13.06
N ALA A 104 -14.71 -1.32 12.07
CA ALA A 104 -15.35 -0.56 11.00
C ALA A 104 -15.91 -1.45 9.89
N ASP A 105 -16.78 -0.90 9.05
CA ASP A 105 -17.37 -1.59 7.92
C ASP A 105 -16.55 -1.34 6.65
N VAL A 106 -16.36 -2.41 5.85
CA VAL A 106 -15.73 -2.33 4.53
C VAL A 106 -16.82 -2.12 3.47
N ARG A 107 -16.63 -1.10 2.64
CA ARG A 107 -17.42 -0.89 1.43
C ARG A 107 -16.59 -1.23 0.21
N LEU A 108 -16.88 -2.36 -0.42
CA LEU A 108 -16.20 -2.78 -1.64
C LEU A 108 -16.85 -2.13 -2.86
N VAL A 109 -16.02 -1.58 -3.74
CA VAL A 109 -16.43 -1.04 -5.04
C VAL A 109 -15.64 -1.73 -6.16
N ASP A 110 -16.13 -1.62 -7.37
CA ASP A 110 -15.52 -2.26 -8.53
C ASP A 110 -14.30 -1.48 -9.02
N VAL A 111 -13.61 -2.07 -9.97
CA VAL A 111 -12.41 -1.55 -10.62
C VAL A 111 -12.71 -1.16 -12.07
N LEU A 112 -11.84 -0.35 -12.65
CA LEU A 112 -11.85 -0.04 -14.08
C LEU A 112 -11.32 -1.24 -14.88
N ASP A 113 -11.97 -1.59 -15.98
CA ASP A 113 -11.64 -2.76 -16.81
C ASP A 113 -10.23 -2.69 -17.41
N ASP A 114 -9.73 -1.50 -17.68
CA ASP A 114 -8.44 -1.27 -18.37
C ASP A 114 -7.24 -1.21 -17.43
N THR A 115 -7.43 -0.73 -16.20
CA THR A 115 -6.34 -0.53 -15.23
C THR A 115 -6.40 -1.52 -14.07
N LEU A 116 -7.54 -2.14 -13.81
CA LEU A 116 -7.83 -2.96 -12.63
C LEU A 116 -7.68 -2.21 -11.29
N ASN A 117 -7.54 -0.89 -11.36
CA ASN A 117 -7.54 -0.01 -10.21
C ASN A 117 -8.96 0.42 -9.84
N ILE A 118 -9.15 0.83 -8.61
CA ILE A 118 -10.44 1.28 -8.07
C ILE A 118 -11.10 2.33 -8.99
N ASP A 119 -12.38 2.18 -9.28
CA ASP A 119 -13.15 3.14 -10.09
C ASP A 119 -13.56 4.36 -9.23
N PRO A 120 -13.06 5.58 -9.52
CA PRO A 120 -13.42 6.79 -8.79
C PRO A 120 -14.92 7.10 -8.82
N ALA A 121 -15.61 6.78 -9.92
CA ALA A 121 -17.06 7.01 -10.04
C ALA A 121 -17.83 6.06 -9.11
N ALA A 122 -17.40 4.79 -9.02
CA ALA A 122 -17.95 3.83 -8.08
C ALA A 122 -17.67 4.23 -6.62
N VAL A 123 -16.49 4.78 -6.33
CA VAL A 123 -16.16 5.34 -5.01
C VAL A 123 -17.12 6.43 -4.64
N GLU A 124 -17.31 7.45 -5.49
CA GLU A 124 -18.17 8.59 -5.19
C GLU A 124 -19.64 8.16 -4.99
N ALA A 125 -20.13 7.22 -5.80
CA ALA A 125 -21.48 6.68 -5.67
C ALA A 125 -21.70 5.84 -4.40
N ALA A 126 -20.63 5.30 -3.82
CA ALA A 126 -20.68 4.46 -2.62
C ALA A 126 -20.60 5.25 -1.31
N ILE A 127 -20.30 6.56 -1.33
CA ILE A 127 -20.14 7.39 -0.13
C ILE A 127 -21.46 7.48 0.65
N THR A 128 -21.36 7.27 1.94
CA THR A 128 -22.45 7.41 2.93
C THR A 128 -22.06 8.38 4.04
N PRO A 129 -22.98 8.81 4.91
CA PRO A 129 -22.62 9.61 6.09
C PRO A 129 -21.64 8.93 7.05
N ARG A 130 -21.48 7.60 6.97
CA ARG A 130 -20.54 6.81 7.77
C ARG A 130 -19.16 6.67 7.13
N THR A 131 -19.02 6.98 5.85
CA THR A 131 -17.74 6.88 5.14
C THR A 131 -16.74 7.86 5.73
N LYS A 132 -15.57 7.38 6.12
CA LYS A 132 -14.48 8.16 6.73
C LYS A 132 -13.19 8.14 5.90
N ALA A 133 -12.97 7.06 5.16
CA ALA A 133 -11.74 6.93 4.37
C ALA A 133 -11.98 6.22 3.04
N ILE A 134 -11.09 6.52 2.09
CA ILE A 134 -10.89 5.78 0.85
C ILE A 134 -9.52 5.12 0.96
N LEU A 135 -9.47 3.82 0.63
CA LEU A 135 -8.25 3.02 0.64
C LEU A 135 -8.03 2.44 -0.76
N PRO A 136 -7.42 3.23 -1.67
CA PRO A 136 -7.04 2.73 -3.00
C PRO A 136 -5.85 1.78 -2.92
N VAL A 137 -5.77 0.86 -3.87
CA VAL A 137 -4.64 -0.04 -4.08
C VAL A 137 -4.00 0.30 -5.41
N HIS A 138 -2.68 0.41 -5.45
CA HIS A 138 -1.92 0.62 -6.69
C HIS A 138 -1.53 -0.73 -7.27
N TYR A 139 -2.48 -1.36 -7.96
CA TYR A 139 -2.33 -2.75 -8.36
C TYR A 139 -1.20 -2.96 -9.38
N GLY A 140 -0.32 -3.94 -9.07
CA GLY A 140 0.80 -4.30 -9.95
C GLY A 140 1.79 -3.18 -10.24
N GLY A 141 1.84 -2.13 -9.42
CA GLY A 141 2.71 -0.96 -9.61
C GLY A 141 2.10 0.13 -10.50
N LEU A 142 0.88 -0.07 -11.01
CA LEU A 142 0.14 0.98 -11.71
C LEU A 142 -0.64 1.81 -10.67
N ALA A 143 -0.31 3.09 -10.57
CA ALA A 143 -1.00 3.97 -9.63
C ALA A 143 -2.49 4.14 -10.00
N ALA A 144 -3.37 4.14 -9.00
CA ALA A 144 -4.77 4.51 -9.16
C ALA A 144 -4.89 5.98 -9.58
N ASP A 145 -6.05 6.39 -10.09
CA ASP A 145 -6.34 7.79 -10.42
C ASP A 145 -6.43 8.64 -9.14
N MET A 146 -5.26 8.97 -8.59
CA MET A 146 -5.15 9.69 -7.33
C MET A 146 -5.67 11.13 -7.44
N ASP A 147 -5.61 11.76 -8.62
CA ASP A 147 -6.14 13.10 -8.82
C ASP A 147 -7.67 13.10 -8.60
N ALA A 148 -8.38 12.14 -9.19
CA ALA A 148 -9.81 11.98 -9.00
C ALA A 148 -10.15 11.59 -7.57
N LEU A 149 -9.47 10.61 -6.98
CA LEU A 149 -9.73 10.12 -5.63
C LEU A 149 -9.48 11.19 -4.56
N LEU A 150 -8.38 11.94 -4.65
CA LEU A 150 -8.08 13.05 -3.75
C LEU A 150 -9.09 14.21 -3.92
N ALA A 151 -9.59 14.45 -5.14
CA ALA A 151 -10.64 15.44 -5.36
C ALA A 151 -11.95 15.01 -4.69
N ILE A 152 -12.33 13.73 -4.78
CA ILE A 152 -13.49 13.16 -4.09
C ILE A 152 -13.32 13.28 -2.59
N ALA A 153 -12.17 12.85 -2.05
CA ALA A 153 -11.87 12.91 -0.63
C ALA A 153 -12.01 14.34 -0.07
N ARG A 154 -11.45 15.33 -0.77
CA ARG A 154 -11.57 16.74 -0.38
C ARG A 154 -13.02 17.23 -0.38
N ARG A 155 -13.83 16.87 -1.39
CA ARG A 155 -15.25 17.30 -1.46
C ARG A 155 -16.08 16.76 -0.31
N HIS A 156 -15.77 15.55 0.14
CA HIS A 156 -16.55 14.83 1.15
C HIS A 156 -15.87 14.82 2.54
N GLY A 157 -14.71 15.43 2.70
CA GLY A 157 -13.98 15.48 3.97
C GLY A 157 -13.48 14.11 4.42
N LEU A 158 -13.11 13.24 3.46
CA LEU A 158 -12.63 11.87 3.71
C LEU A 158 -11.11 11.82 3.82
N LYS A 159 -10.61 10.84 4.55
CA LYS A 159 -9.22 10.46 4.60
C LYS A 159 -8.83 9.59 3.41
N VAL A 160 -7.55 9.60 3.02
CA VAL A 160 -7.01 8.72 1.98
C VAL A 160 -5.79 8.00 2.52
N VAL A 161 -5.86 6.67 2.52
CA VAL A 161 -4.74 5.78 2.86
C VAL A 161 -4.41 4.95 1.62
N GLU A 162 -3.19 5.09 1.10
CA GLU A 162 -2.78 4.36 -0.10
C GLU A 162 -2.16 3.00 0.28
N ASP A 163 -2.70 1.92 -0.29
CA ASP A 163 -2.03 0.62 -0.31
C ASP A 163 -1.09 0.58 -1.51
N ALA A 164 0.16 0.87 -1.25
CA ALA A 164 1.24 0.95 -2.23
C ALA A 164 2.21 -0.25 -2.14
N ALA A 165 1.77 -1.38 -1.59
CA ALA A 165 2.60 -2.58 -1.42
C ALA A 165 3.25 -3.07 -2.74
N HIS A 166 2.68 -2.70 -3.90
CA HIS A 166 3.21 -3.03 -5.22
C HIS A 166 3.82 -1.81 -5.96
N ALA A 167 3.85 -0.63 -5.36
CA ALA A 167 3.96 0.63 -6.11
C ALA A 167 5.25 1.43 -5.89
N LEU A 168 6.30 0.81 -5.35
CA LEU A 168 7.61 1.47 -5.33
C LEU A 168 8.40 1.10 -6.60
N PRO A 169 8.89 2.07 -7.40
CA PRO A 169 8.84 3.53 -7.31
C PRO A 169 7.82 4.19 -8.27
N ALA A 170 6.58 3.76 -8.24
CA ALA A 170 5.53 4.29 -9.13
C ALA A 170 5.32 5.80 -8.95
N THR A 171 4.82 6.46 -10.01
CA THR A 171 4.59 7.91 -10.02
C THR A 171 3.19 8.26 -10.54
N VAL A 172 2.66 9.37 -10.05
CA VAL A 172 1.45 10.05 -10.55
C VAL A 172 1.85 11.46 -10.95
N GLY A 173 1.66 11.83 -12.23
CA GLY A 173 2.01 13.17 -12.72
C GLY A 173 3.47 13.58 -12.49
N GLY A 174 4.38 12.60 -12.36
CA GLY A 174 5.80 12.84 -12.09
C GLY A 174 6.15 12.94 -10.60
N GLN A 175 5.20 12.83 -9.68
CA GLN A 175 5.42 12.71 -8.23
C GLN A 175 5.41 11.24 -7.82
N LEU A 176 6.34 10.85 -6.96
CA LEU A 176 6.37 9.49 -6.41
C LEU A 176 5.09 9.21 -5.58
N VAL A 177 4.54 8.01 -5.74
CA VAL A 177 3.58 7.46 -4.76
C VAL A 177 4.26 7.50 -3.39
N GLY A 178 3.52 7.94 -2.36
CA GLY A 178 4.09 8.24 -1.04
C GLY A 178 4.48 9.71 -0.83
N SER A 179 4.52 10.53 -1.91
CA SER A 179 4.68 11.98 -1.81
C SER A 179 3.45 12.75 -2.29
N LEU A 180 2.32 12.07 -2.47
CA LEU A 180 1.05 12.67 -2.86
C LEU A 180 0.35 13.32 -1.66
N ALA A 181 -0.79 13.98 -1.90
CA ALA A 181 -1.56 14.67 -0.85
C ALA A 181 -2.54 13.73 -0.09
N SER A 182 -2.18 12.47 0.06
CA SER A 182 -2.88 11.49 0.90
C SER A 182 -2.50 11.66 2.38
N ASP A 183 -3.30 11.07 3.27
CA ASP A 183 -3.05 11.12 4.72
C ASP A 183 -1.97 10.12 5.14
N ALA A 184 -1.87 8.98 4.46
CA ALA A 184 -0.82 7.97 4.65
C ALA A 184 -0.65 7.12 3.39
N THR A 185 0.56 6.61 3.18
CA THR A 185 0.89 5.63 2.13
C THR A 185 1.66 4.48 2.75
N VAL A 186 1.30 3.26 2.41
CA VAL A 186 1.90 2.03 2.94
C VAL A 186 2.50 1.21 1.81
N PHE A 187 3.82 0.92 1.92
CA PHE A 187 4.58 0.13 0.97
C PHE A 187 4.87 -1.28 1.48
#